data_7b410d986738495284838af58d1441a0
#
_entry.id   7b410d986738495284838af58d1441a0
#
_cell.length_a   1.000
_cell.length_b   1.000
_cell.length_c   1.000
_cell.angle_alpha   90.00
_cell.angle_beta   90.00
_cell.angle_gamma   90.00
#
_symmetry.space_group_name_H-M   'P 1'
#
loop_
_entity.id
_entity.type
_entity.pdbx_description
1 polymer ?
#
loop_
_entity_poly.entity_id
_entity_poly.type
_entity_poly.pdbx_seq_one_letter_code
_entity_poly.pdbx_strand_id
1 'polypeptide(L)'
;MKGGPHGMIEAMGRFIDQLSAFVFTKVPFFGTEIELVVLALASAMFFFTLWLGVPQLRGVAIGLQLVRGRHADDSAPGTVSQFQALSTALSGTIGLGNIGGVAIAIALGGPGAAFWMFVIGFFAMALKAAEVTLGLMYREFSASGEVRGGPMYTLKNGLARIGLPNTGRKLGGLYAFFALGGALPLIQVNQSFSQLTVITGIESTPGNGLVYGLILTIAVGIVIIGGVRSIATVAARLVPVMCFVYLGGGAVILAANAGAIPGAFATIVSAAFSPDAVAGGILGSFVVGMRRAVFSCEAGVGTAVIAHSAAKTHHPASEGMVALIEPLLDTMIVCTMTALIIVVTGVYNDGYTDIAMTSAAFGTVTAWFPYVLSVAVLLFAFSTLISWGYYGLQAWGYLFGHSRTSELAFKLFYCLLQPLGAVLSPGKVVDLIDSLFFLMVLPNLIGLALLAVPVRREVSGFLASVKAGTIYGKGIDDETAQPRHD
;
A
#
# COMPACT_ATOMS: atom_id res chain seq x y z
N MET A 1 30.45 -28.92 -17.52
CA MET A 1 30.30 -27.46 -17.61
C MET A 1 28.93 -27.15 -18.20
N LYS A 2 27.88 -26.94 -17.31
CA LYS A 2 26.52 -26.56 -17.72
C LYS A 2 26.25 -25.11 -17.29
N GLY A 3 27.00 -24.19 -17.91
CA GLY A 3 26.92 -22.75 -17.58
C GLY A 3 26.58 -21.89 -18.78
N GLY A 4 25.59 -22.31 -19.59
CA GLY A 4 25.02 -21.47 -20.63
C GLY A 4 23.89 -20.57 -20.08
N PRO A 5 23.45 -19.55 -20.85
CA PRO A 5 22.34 -18.65 -20.44
C PRO A 5 21.10 -19.38 -19.94
N HIS A 6 20.77 -20.53 -20.51
CA HIS A 6 19.63 -21.37 -20.07
C HIS A 6 19.80 -21.90 -18.64
N GLY A 7 21.01 -22.33 -18.24
CA GLY A 7 21.25 -22.83 -16.89
C GLY A 7 21.15 -21.74 -15.82
N MET A 8 21.51 -20.49 -16.15
CA MET A 8 21.37 -19.35 -15.26
C MET A 8 19.89 -18.94 -15.09
N ILE A 9 19.10 -18.94 -16.16
CA ILE A 9 17.64 -18.64 -16.11
C ILE A 9 16.92 -19.69 -15.27
N GLU A 10 17.25 -20.99 -15.45
CA GLU A 10 16.67 -22.07 -14.65
C GLU A 10 17.08 -21.97 -13.16
N ALA A 11 18.32 -21.62 -12.88
CA ALA A 11 18.80 -21.43 -11.50
C ALA A 11 18.07 -20.25 -10.82
N MET A 12 17.88 -19.15 -11.55
CA MET A 12 17.13 -17.99 -11.06
C MET A 12 15.65 -18.32 -10.85
N GLY A 13 15.04 -19.07 -11.76
CA GLY A 13 13.66 -19.56 -11.59
C GLY A 13 13.49 -20.40 -10.32
N ARG A 14 14.40 -21.38 -10.10
CA ARG A 14 14.40 -22.20 -8.87
C ARG A 14 14.61 -21.36 -7.60
N PHE A 15 15.48 -20.38 -7.65
CA PHE A 15 15.68 -19.46 -6.51
C PHE A 15 14.40 -18.70 -6.18
N ILE A 16 13.71 -18.16 -7.19
CA ILE A 16 12.43 -17.45 -7.00
C ILE A 16 11.36 -18.38 -6.41
N ASP A 17 11.27 -19.63 -6.91
CA ASP A 17 10.32 -20.61 -6.36
C ASP A 17 10.61 -20.93 -4.88
N GLN A 18 11.87 -21.12 -4.52
CA GLN A 18 12.28 -21.36 -3.13
C GLN A 18 12.02 -20.16 -2.25
N LEU A 19 12.28 -18.94 -2.72
CA LEU A 19 12.01 -17.71 -2.00
C LEU A 19 10.51 -17.55 -1.75
N SER A 20 9.69 -17.74 -2.79
CA SER A 20 8.23 -17.68 -2.69
C SER A 20 7.69 -18.75 -1.73
N ALA A 21 8.17 -19.99 -1.83
CA ALA A 21 7.80 -21.07 -0.91
C ALA A 21 8.18 -20.75 0.55
N PHE A 22 9.32 -20.11 0.78
CA PHE A 22 9.73 -19.65 2.12
C PHE A 22 8.82 -18.54 2.65
N VAL A 23 8.57 -17.51 1.87
CA VAL A 23 7.75 -16.35 2.27
C VAL A 23 6.31 -16.76 2.56
N PHE A 24 5.75 -17.61 1.71
CA PHE A 24 4.38 -18.09 1.81
C PHE A 24 4.31 -19.48 2.47
N THR A 25 5.26 -19.77 3.37
CA THR A 25 5.24 -21.00 4.19
C THR A 25 3.89 -21.12 4.90
N LYS A 26 3.23 -22.25 4.67
CA LYS A 26 1.95 -22.57 5.27
C LYS A 26 2.12 -23.29 6.59
N VAL A 27 1.23 -22.99 7.53
CA VAL A 27 1.13 -23.68 8.83
C VAL A 27 -0.29 -24.18 9.02
N PRO A 28 -0.47 -25.33 9.71
CA PRO A 28 -1.80 -25.83 10.06
C PRO A 28 -2.58 -24.83 10.89
N PHE A 29 -3.84 -24.59 10.53
CA PHE A 29 -4.72 -23.63 11.20
C PHE A 29 -6.18 -24.12 11.16
N PHE A 30 -6.71 -24.59 12.27
CA PHE A 30 -8.10 -25.07 12.42
C PHE A 30 -8.61 -26.00 11.30
N GLY A 31 -7.79 -26.97 10.90
CA GLY A 31 -8.17 -27.94 9.86
C GLY A 31 -7.93 -27.52 8.41
N THR A 32 -7.37 -26.33 8.20
CA THR A 32 -6.88 -25.81 6.92
C THR A 32 -5.41 -25.36 7.05
N GLU A 33 -4.84 -24.82 5.99
CA GLU A 33 -3.52 -24.21 5.99
C GLU A 33 -3.63 -22.70 5.81
N ILE A 34 -2.86 -21.93 6.59
CA ILE A 34 -2.71 -20.49 6.47
C ILE A 34 -1.24 -20.13 6.27
N GLU A 35 -0.96 -19.14 5.47
CA GLU A 35 0.39 -18.60 5.31
C GLU A 35 0.84 -17.91 6.60
N LEU A 36 2.04 -18.24 7.08
CA LEU A 36 2.56 -17.71 8.33
C LEU A 36 2.62 -16.18 8.35
N VAL A 37 2.97 -15.57 7.22
CA VAL A 37 3.02 -14.10 7.09
C VAL A 37 1.62 -13.47 7.22
N VAL A 38 0.59 -14.13 6.68
CA VAL A 38 -0.82 -13.68 6.80
C VAL A 38 -1.29 -13.78 8.25
N LEU A 39 -0.98 -14.89 8.93
CA LEU A 39 -1.31 -15.07 10.35
C LEU A 39 -0.61 -14.03 11.24
N ALA A 40 0.67 -13.75 10.98
CA ALA A 40 1.43 -12.74 11.73
C ALA A 40 0.84 -11.33 11.54
N LEU A 41 0.45 -10.97 10.33
CA LEU A 41 -0.19 -9.69 10.02
C LEU A 41 -1.57 -9.56 10.68
N ALA A 42 -2.43 -10.60 10.58
CA ALA A 42 -3.74 -10.61 11.25
C ALA A 42 -3.58 -10.40 12.76
N SER A 43 -2.63 -11.14 13.37
CA SER A 43 -2.35 -11.03 14.78
C SER A 43 -1.87 -9.64 15.18
N ALA A 44 -1.00 -9.02 14.38
CA ALA A 44 -0.52 -7.67 14.62
C ALA A 44 -1.64 -6.63 14.48
N MET A 45 -2.49 -6.71 13.45
CA MET A 45 -3.62 -5.81 13.23
C MET A 45 -4.61 -5.87 14.40
N PHE A 46 -4.95 -7.08 14.84
CA PHE A 46 -5.81 -7.27 15.99
C PHE A 46 -5.16 -6.76 17.29
N PHE A 47 -3.89 -7.11 17.53
CA PHE A 47 -3.14 -6.64 18.69
C PHE A 47 -3.09 -5.12 18.76
N PHE A 48 -2.69 -4.42 17.70
CA PHE A 48 -2.59 -2.96 17.72
C PHE A 48 -3.94 -2.28 17.82
N THR A 49 -5.01 -2.86 17.29
CA THR A 49 -6.38 -2.36 17.51
C THR A 49 -6.72 -2.32 18.99
N LEU A 50 -6.50 -3.40 19.71
CA LEU A 50 -6.78 -3.48 21.16
C LEU A 50 -5.77 -2.64 21.95
N TRP A 51 -4.49 -2.73 21.60
CA TRP A 51 -3.40 -2.07 22.31
C TRP A 51 -3.50 -0.55 22.28
N LEU A 52 -3.95 0.03 21.17
CA LEU A 52 -4.17 1.47 21.01
C LEU A 52 -5.57 1.93 21.46
N GLY A 53 -6.43 1.04 21.92
CA GLY A 53 -7.78 1.36 22.39
C GLY A 53 -8.76 1.71 21.27
N VAL A 54 -8.75 0.94 20.18
CA VAL A 54 -9.61 1.07 19.00
C VAL A 54 -9.57 2.50 18.41
N PRO A 55 -8.39 2.95 17.94
CA PRO A 55 -8.21 4.31 17.46
C PRO A 55 -9.10 4.65 16.26
N GLN A 56 -9.59 3.65 15.52
CA GLN A 56 -10.49 3.79 14.37
C GLN A 56 -11.74 4.63 14.70
N LEU A 57 -12.32 4.42 15.89
CA LEU A 57 -13.58 5.05 16.27
C LEU A 57 -13.47 6.57 16.53
N ARG A 58 -12.31 7.02 16.98
CA ARG A 58 -12.08 8.43 17.37
C ARG A 58 -11.07 9.13 16.46
N GLY A 59 -10.05 8.41 16.04
CA GLY A 59 -8.92 8.95 15.28
C GLY A 59 -9.31 9.36 13.86
N VAL A 60 -10.26 8.67 13.20
CA VAL A 60 -10.70 9.04 11.85
C VAL A 60 -11.24 10.45 11.79
N ALA A 61 -12.10 10.86 12.74
CA ALA A 61 -12.63 12.21 12.78
C ALA A 61 -11.53 13.27 12.99
N ILE A 62 -10.52 12.95 13.81
CA ILE A 62 -9.33 13.79 14.03
C ILE A 62 -8.50 13.85 12.75
N GLY A 63 -8.20 12.72 12.14
CA GLY A 63 -7.45 12.63 10.88
C GLY A 63 -8.09 13.47 9.77
N LEU A 64 -9.42 13.39 9.61
CA LEU A 64 -10.15 14.21 8.63
C LEU A 64 -10.05 15.72 8.90
N GLN A 65 -10.01 16.14 10.17
CA GLN A 65 -9.81 17.55 10.52
C GLN A 65 -8.38 18.01 10.19
N LEU A 66 -7.37 17.16 10.47
CA LEU A 66 -5.97 17.41 10.16
C LEU A 66 -5.75 17.55 8.65
N VAL A 67 -6.28 16.62 7.88
CA VAL A 67 -6.19 16.61 6.39
C VAL A 67 -6.83 17.88 5.80
N ARG A 68 -7.91 18.38 6.40
CA ARG A 68 -8.55 19.64 6.00
C ARG A 68 -7.76 20.90 6.39
N GLY A 69 -6.60 20.75 7.04
CA GLY A 69 -5.73 21.85 7.42
C GLY A 69 -6.21 22.65 8.64
N ARG A 70 -7.16 22.15 9.44
CA ARG A 70 -7.68 22.87 10.62
C ARG A 70 -6.61 23.22 11.64
N HIS A 71 -5.48 22.51 11.61
CA HIS A 71 -4.39 22.63 12.57
C HIS A 71 -3.03 22.65 11.85
N ALA A 72 -3.02 23.15 10.62
CA ALA A 72 -1.80 23.31 9.85
C ALA A 72 -0.90 24.35 10.49
N ASP A 73 0.34 23.96 10.76
CA ASP A 73 1.41 24.85 11.20
C ASP A 73 2.54 24.78 10.18
N ASP A 74 2.74 25.88 9.45
CA ASP A 74 3.78 25.96 8.43
C ASP A 74 5.21 25.95 9.03
N SER A 75 5.36 26.26 10.32
CA SER A 75 6.62 26.22 11.05
C SER A 75 6.99 24.82 11.51
N ALA A 76 6.04 23.87 11.50
CA ALA A 76 6.28 22.51 11.92
C ALA A 76 7.33 21.80 11.04
N PRO A 77 8.18 20.94 11.65
CA PRO A 77 9.21 20.21 10.92
C PRO A 77 8.57 19.23 9.91
N GLY A 78 9.04 19.27 8.67
CA GLY A 78 8.53 18.46 7.57
C GLY A 78 8.66 19.18 6.22
N THR A 79 8.34 18.47 5.14
CA THR A 79 8.54 18.98 3.78
C THR A 79 7.23 19.27 3.05
N VAL A 80 6.18 18.52 3.36
CA VAL A 80 4.87 18.54 2.68
C VAL A 80 3.74 18.63 3.70
N SER A 81 2.53 19.07 3.28
CA SER A 81 1.36 19.06 4.16
C SER A 81 0.89 17.63 4.48
N GLN A 82 0.11 17.47 5.56
CA GLN A 82 -0.50 16.18 5.91
C GLN A 82 -1.40 15.63 4.80
N PHE A 83 -2.15 16.49 4.11
CA PHE A 83 -2.93 16.10 2.93
C PHE A 83 -2.04 15.59 1.78
N GLN A 84 -0.91 16.24 1.52
CA GLN A 84 0.04 15.82 0.50
C GLN A 84 0.73 14.49 0.86
N ALA A 85 1.06 14.29 2.14
CA ALA A 85 1.65 13.04 2.62
C ALA A 85 0.64 11.89 2.49
N LEU A 86 -0.61 12.07 2.95
CA LEU A 86 -1.70 11.11 2.77
C LEU A 86 -1.94 10.80 1.28
N SER A 87 -1.98 11.83 0.42
CA SER A 87 -2.18 11.63 -1.01
C SER A 87 -1.03 10.86 -1.65
N THR A 88 0.21 11.08 -1.19
CA THR A 88 1.37 10.32 -1.67
C THR A 88 1.28 8.86 -1.23
N ALA A 89 0.87 8.59 0.01
CA ALA A 89 0.63 7.23 0.50
C ALA A 89 -0.50 6.54 -0.27
N LEU A 90 -1.67 7.18 -0.39
CA LEU A 90 -2.80 6.67 -1.17
C LEU A 90 -2.47 6.45 -2.66
N SER A 91 -1.60 7.28 -3.23
CA SER A 91 -1.10 7.11 -4.60
C SER A 91 -0.27 5.83 -4.76
N GLY A 92 0.38 5.38 -3.69
CA GLY A 92 1.10 4.09 -3.67
C GLY A 92 0.19 2.89 -3.48
N THR A 93 -0.84 3.02 -2.64
CA THR A 93 -1.73 1.92 -2.22
C THR A 93 -2.96 1.77 -3.11
N ILE A 94 -3.67 2.87 -3.44
CA ILE A 94 -4.83 2.81 -4.37
C ILE A 94 -4.31 2.57 -5.79
N GLY A 95 -4.45 1.33 -6.23
CA GLY A 95 -3.88 0.88 -7.48
C GLY A 95 -4.62 -0.29 -8.09
N LEU A 96 -3.90 -1.04 -8.89
CA LEU A 96 -4.42 -2.24 -9.55
C LEU A 96 -4.85 -3.33 -8.55
N GLY A 97 -4.30 -3.31 -7.33
CA GLY A 97 -4.72 -4.19 -6.23
C GLY A 97 -6.19 -4.02 -5.82
N ASN A 98 -6.72 -2.82 -5.90
CA ASN A 98 -8.11 -2.51 -5.55
C ASN A 98 -9.11 -2.93 -6.61
N ILE A 99 -8.66 -3.10 -7.83
CA ILE A 99 -9.48 -3.46 -8.99
C ILE A 99 -9.31 -4.95 -9.30
N GLY A 100 -8.14 -5.32 -9.83
CA GLY A 100 -7.82 -6.71 -10.17
C GLY A 100 -7.63 -7.60 -8.95
N GLY A 101 -7.05 -7.07 -7.86
CA GLY A 101 -6.85 -7.83 -6.62
C GLY A 101 -8.16 -8.26 -5.95
N VAL A 102 -9.20 -7.42 -5.98
CA VAL A 102 -10.55 -7.78 -5.48
C VAL A 102 -11.21 -8.81 -6.38
N ALA A 103 -11.08 -8.66 -7.71
CA ALA A 103 -11.57 -9.65 -8.66
C ALA A 103 -10.92 -11.02 -8.44
N ILE A 104 -9.59 -11.06 -8.23
CA ILE A 104 -8.87 -12.29 -7.88
C ILE A 104 -9.35 -12.85 -6.52
N ALA A 105 -9.62 -11.97 -5.53
CA ALA A 105 -10.15 -12.41 -4.24
C ALA A 105 -11.49 -13.13 -4.40
N ILE A 106 -12.39 -12.57 -5.21
CA ILE A 106 -13.70 -13.15 -5.48
C ILE A 106 -13.60 -14.43 -6.32
N ALA A 107 -12.71 -14.46 -7.32
CA ALA A 107 -12.47 -15.65 -8.14
C ALA A 107 -11.94 -16.85 -7.32
N LEU A 108 -11.04 -16.61 -6.36
CA LEU A 108 -10.40 -17.65 -5.56
C LEU A 108 -11.13 -17.96 -4.26
N GLY A 109 -11.68 -16.92 -3.61
CA GLY A 109 -12.28 -17.01 -2.28
C GLY A 109 -13.81 -16.83 -2.27
N GLY A 110 -14.42 -16.73 -3.45
CA GLY A 110 -15.86 -16.42 -3.60
C GLY A 110 -16.20 -14.99 -3.15
N PRO A 111 -17.48 -14.57 -3.28
CA PRO A 111 -17.93 -13.25 -2.83
C PRO A 111 -17.65 -12.97 -1.35
N GLY A 112 -17.58 -14.01 -0.51
CA GLY A 112 -17.27 -13.91 0.93
C GLY A 112 -15.87 -13.35 1.23
N ALA A 113 -14.90 -13.50 0.33
CA ALA A 113 -13.58 -12.90 0.48
C ALA A 113 -13.66 -11.36 0.61
N ALA A 114 -14.61 -10.72 -0.07
CA ALA A 114 -14.82 -9.28 0.03
C ALA A 114 -15.26 -8.84 1.43
N PHE A 115 -16.09 -9.63 2.11
CA PHE A 115 -16.46 -9.38 3.50
C PHE A 115 -15.21 -9.37 4.41
N TRP A 116 -14.35 -10.37 4.25
CA TRP A 116 -13.13 -10.47 5.04
C TRP A 116 -12.13 -9.36 4.70
N MET A 117 -12.04 -8.93 3.44
CA MET A 117 -11.25 -7.76 3.08
C MET A 117 -11.71 -6.50 3.83
N PHE A 118 -13.02 -6.26 3.91
CA PHE A 118 -13.58 -5.13 4.66
C PHE A 118 -13.22 -5.21 6.16
N VAL A 119 -13.42 -6.38 6.78
CA VAL A 119 -13.11 -6.60 8.21
C VAL A 119 -11.63 -6.40 8.50
N ILE A 120 -10.76 -6.95 7.67
CA ILE A 120 -9.31 -6.78 7.81
C ILE A 120 -8.89 -5.34 7.58
N GLY A 121 -9.50 -4.64 6.62
CA GLY A 121 -9.29 -3.20 6.41
C GLY A 121 -9.54 -2.37 7.66
N PHE A 122 -10.58 -2.70 8.43
CA PHE A 122 -10.84 -2.03 9.71
C PHE A 122 -9.71 -2.27 10.73
N PHE A 123 -9.23 -3.50 10.89
CA PHE A 123 -8.12 -3.79 11.80
C PHE A 123 -6.78 -3.24 11.30
N ALA A 124 -6.58 -3.20 9.99
CA ALA A 124 -5.39 -2.63 9.34
C ALA A 124 -5.19 -1.14 9.68
N MET A 125 -6.26 -0.40 9.89
CA MET A 125 -6.19 1.03 10.26
C MET A 125 -5.34 1.25 11.51
N ALA A 126 -5.51 0.47 12.57
CA ALA A 126 -4.75 0.63 13.82
C ALA A 126 -3.27 0.28 13.64
N LEU A 127 -2.96 -0.76 12.87
CA LEU A 127 -1.58 -1.12 12.55
C LEU A 127 -0.90 0.01 11.75
N LYS A 128 -1.58 0.56 10.74
CA LYS A 128 -1.09 1.67 9.93
C LYS A 128 -0.83 2.92 10.80
N ALA A 129 -1.73 3.24 11.73
CA ALA A 129 -1.54 4.35 12.66
C ALA A 129 -0.30 4.14 13.56
N ALA A 130 -0.05 2.91 14.03
CA ALA A 130 1.13 2.58 14.81
C ALA A 130 2.42 2.75 14.00
N GLU A 131 2.44 2.23 12.77
CA GLU A 131 3.57 2.32 11.84
C GLU A 131 3.96 3.77 11.58
N VAL A 132 2.99 4.58 11.18
CA VAL A 132 3.21 5.98 10.82
C VAL A 132 3.61 6.81 12.04
N THR A 133 2.97 6.62 13.19
CA THR A 133 3.37 7.29 14.44
C THR A 133 4.84 7.01 14.77
N LEU A 134 5.27 5.74 14.75
CA LEU A 134 6.67 5.38 14.98
C LEU A 134 7.60 5.96 13.91
N GLY A 135 7.16 5.98 12.67
CA GLY A 135 7.93 6.58 11.58
C GLY A 135 8.29 8.03 11.83
N LEU A 136 7.32 8.82 12.30
CA LEU A 136 7.55 10.22 12.62
C LEU A 136 8.34 10.43 13.91
N MET A 137 8.18 9.56 14.93
CA MET A 137 8.97 9.61 16.16
C MET A 137 10.48 9.42 15.92
N TYR A 138 10.83 8.67 14.87
CA TYR A 138 12.21 8.25 14.61
C TYR A 138 12.77 8.68 13.25
N ARG A 139 12.08 9.59 12.53
CA ARG A 139 12.58 10.20 11.30
C ARG A 139 13.82 11.05 11.58
N GLU A 140 14.66 11.21 10.57
CA GLU A 140 15.88 12.03 10.62
C GLU A 140 15.70 13.27 9.74
N PHE A 141 16.45 14.33 10.08
CA PHE A 141 16.55 15.53 9.25
C PHE A 141 17.99 15.69 8.81
N SER A 142 18.20 15.93 7.52
CA SER A 142 19.53 16.28 7.01
C SER A 142 19.91 17.70 7.44
N ALA A 143 21.20 18.05 7.29
CA ALA A 143 21.67 19.41 7.54
C ALA A 143 20.96 20.47 6.67
N SER A 144 20.40 20.07 5.52
CA SER A 144 19.57 20.91 4.65
C SER A 144 18.10 20.95 5.03
N GLY A 145 17.69 20.30 6.12
CA GLY A 145 16.29 20.19 6.57
C GLY A 145 15.45 19.18 5.79
N GLU A 146 16.08 18.37 4.92
CA GLU A 146 15.37 17.33 4.19
C GLU A 146 15.03 16.16 5.10
N VAL A 147 13.79 15.68 5.01
CA VAL A 147 13.30 14.57 5.83
C VAL A 147 13.78 13.22 5.28
N ARG A 148 14.31 12.40 6.16
CA ARG A 148 14.68 10.99 5.92
C ARG A 148 13.86 10.11 6.84
N GLY A 149 12.95 9.33 6.27
CA GLY A 149 12.01 8.53 7.06
C GLY A 149 11.68 7.21 6.39
N GLY A 150 10.92 6.42 7.13
CA GLY A 150 10.52 5.08 6.74
C GLY A 150 10.94 4.02 7.75
N PRO A 151 10.48 2.77 7.62
CA PRO A 151 10.77 1.71 8.59
C PRO A 151 12.26 1.47 8.84
N MET A 152 13.12 1.66 7.83
CA MET A 152 14.56 1.52 7.99
C MET A 152 15.13 2.49 9.04
N TYR A 153 14.64 3.73 9.09
CA TYR A 153 15.03 4.73 10.09
C TYR A 153 14.35 4.46 11.44
N THR A 154 13.07 4.05 11.41
CA THR A 154 12.33 3.62 12.62
C THR A 154 13.06 2.49 13.33
N LEU A 155 13.48 1.47 12.59
CA LEU A 155 14.23 0.33 13.12
C LEU A 155 15.59 0.75 13.66
N LYS A 156 16.36 1.51 12.87
CA LYS A 156 17.70 1.99 13.25
C LYS A 156 17.65 2.81 14.55
N ASN A 157 16.78 3.84 14.60
CA ASN A 157 16.75 4.81 15.68
C ASN A 157 15.90 4.34 16.87
N GLY A 158 14.75 3.73 16.61
CA GLY A 158 13.86 3.22 17.64
C GLY A 158 14.47 2.09 18.46
N LEU A 159 15.09 1.11 17.79
CA LEU A 159 15.75 0.01 18.49
C LEU A 159 17.02 0.44 19.22
N ALA A 160 17.71 1.45 18.69
CA ALA A 160 18.86 2.01 19.41
C ALA A 160 18.45 2.63 20.76
N ARG A 161 17.28 3.30 20.84
CA ARG A 161 16.76 3.88 22.09
C ARG A 161 16.40 2.86 23.18
N ILE A 162 16.12 1.62 22.77
CA ILE A 162 15.84 0.52 23.73
C ILE A 162 17.07 -0.39 23.94
N GLY A 163 18.26 0.07 23.58
CA GLY A 163 19.52 -0.65 23.81
C GLY A 163 19.89 -1.70 22.77
N LEU A 164 19.25 -1.70 21.58
CA LEU A 164 19.46 -2.67 20.51
C LEU A 164 20.00 -2.02 19.20
N PRO A 165 21.06 -1.19 19.24
CA PRO A 165 21.49 -0.42 18.06
C PRO A 165 21.97 -1.28 16.88
N ASN A 166 22.63 -2.41 17.17
CA ASN A 166 23.13 -3.31 16.13
C ASN A 166 22.00 -4.07 15.44
N THR A 167 21.00 -4.52 16.20
CA THR A 167 19.81 -5.17 15.69
C THR A 167 19.02 -4.18 14.82
N GLY A 168 18.86 -2.93 15.28
CA GLY A 168 18.19 -1.87 14.54
C GLY A 168 18.83 -1.59 13.19
N ARG A 169 20.16 -1.48 13.14
CA ARG A 169 20.89 -1.28 11.86
C ARG A 169 20.73 -2.46 10.91
N LYS A 170 20.82 -3.69 11.41
CA LYS A 170 20.67 -4.91 10.58
C LYS A 170 19.24 -5.03 10.01
N LEU A 171 18.22 -4.88 10.85
CA LEU A 171 16.81 -4.96 10.42
C LEU A 171 16.45 -3.80 9.48
N GLY A 172 16.95 -2.58 9.74
CA GLY A 172 16.76 -1.44 8.85
C GLY A 172 17.41 -1.63 7.47
N GLY A 173 18.62 -2.20 7.44
CA GLY A 173 19.29 -2.55 6.18
C GLY A 173 18.55 -3.65 5.41
N LEU A 174 18.08 -4.67 6.11
CA LEU A 174 17.30 -5.76 5.52
C LEU A 174 15.98 -5.24 4.94
N TYR A 175 15.26 -4.38 5.69
CA TYR A 175 14.06 -3.73 5.20
C TYR A 175 14.34 -2.92 3.93
N ALA A 176 15.37 -2.07 3.93
CA ALA A 176 15.71 -1.24 2.79
C ALA A 176 16.08 -2.07 1.55
N PHE A 177 16.78 -3.20 1.73
CA PHE A 177 17.09 -4.13 0.65
C PHE A 177 15.82 -4.73 0.02
N PHE A 178 14.88 -5.20 0.83
CA PHE A 178 13.61 -5.74 0.34
C PHE A 178 12.75 -4.65 -0.30
N ALA A 179 12.74 -3.45 0.26
CA ALA A 179 12.00 -2.31 -0.27
C ALA A 179 12.49 -1.89 -1.67
N LEU A 180 13.78 -1.99 -1.95
CA LEU A 180 14.29 -1.77 -3.31
C LEU A 180 13.74 -2.76 -4.32
N GLY A 181 13.65 -4.03 -3.94
CA GLY A 181 13.08 -5.06 -4.81
C GLY A 181 11.57 -4.91 -4.99
N GLY A 182 10.84 -4.63 -3.89
CA GLY A 182 9.40 -4.37 -3.94
C GLY A 182 9.03 -3.11 -4.73
N ALA A 183 9.94 -2.14 -4.80
CA ALA A 183 9.73 -0.89 -5.53
C ALA A 183 9.92 -1.01 -7.05
N LEU A 184 10.30 -2.17 -7.59
CA LEU A 184 10.50 -2.32 -9.03
C LEU A 184 9.21 -2.03 -9.82
N PRO A 185 9.27 -1.21 -10.88
CA PRO A 185 8.08 -0.70 -11.57
C PRO A 185 7.40 -1.73 -12.50
N LEU A 186 7.90 -2.96 -12.56
CA LEU A 186 7.61 -3.91 -13.62
C LEU A 186 6.15 -4.36 -13.67
N ILE A 187 5.53 -4.63 -12.51
CA ILE A 187 4.15 -5.14 -12.44
C ILE A 187 3.16 -4.05 -12.90
N GLN A 188 3.30 -2.83 -12.37
CA GLN A 188 2.39 -1.73 -12.68
C GLN A 188 2.41 -1.38 -14.18
N VAL A 189 3.60 -1.37 -14.78
CA VAL A 189 3.74 -1.13 -16.21
C VAL A 189 3.15 -2.27 -17.04
N ASN A 190 3.41 -3.51 -16.65
CA ASN A 190 2.88 -4.70 -17.34
C ASN A 190 1.36 -4.74 -17.33
N GLN A 191 0.74 -4.60 -16.16
CA GLN A 191 -0.72 -4.67 -16.02
C GLN A 191 -1.43 -3.50 -16.68
N SER A 192 -0.87 -2.29 -16.61
CA SER A 192 -1.46 -1.13 -17.31
C SER A 192 -1.34 -1.23 -18.83
N PHE A 193 -0.26 -1.80 -19.35
CA PHE A 193 -0.13 -2.10 -20.77
C PHE A 193 -1.12 -3.18 -21.20
N SER A 194 -1.25 -4.26 -20.44
CA SER A 194 -2.24 -5.32 -20.71
C SER A 194 -3.67 -4.75 -20.79
N GLN A 195 -4.05 -3.87 -19.86
CA GLN A 195 -5.36 -3.23 -19.89
C GLN A 195 -5.55 -2.34 -21.13
N LEU A 196 -4.50 -1.60 -21.52
CA LEU A 196 -4.54 -0.78 -22.71
C LEU A 196 -4.76 -1.63 -23.99
N THR A 197 -4.05 -2.77 -24.11
CA THR A 197 -4.17 -3.65 -25.27
C THR A 197 -5.57 -4.26 -25.39
N VAL A 198 -6.17 -4.68 -24.27
CA VAL A 198 -7.53 -5.23 -24.23
C VAL A 198 -8.57 -4.25 -24.79
N ILE A 199 -8.43 -2.96 -24.47
CA ILE A 199 -9.46 -1.97 -24.83
C ILE A 199 -9.23 -1.35 -26.20
N THR A 200 -7.95 -1.10 -26.55
CA THR A 200 -7.65 -0.45 -27.84
C THR A 200 -7.54 -1.44 -29.00
N GLY A 201 -7.45 -2.74 -28.72
CA GLY A 201 -7.17 -3.75 -29.74
C GLY A 201 -5.73 -3.69 -30.28
N ILE A 202 -4.85 -2.90 -29.68
CA ILE A 202 -3.42 -2.85 -30.04
C ILE A 202 -2.81 -4.21 -29.69
N GLU A 203 -2.10 -4.82 -30.60
CA GLU A 203 -1.42 -6.09 -30.36
C GLU A 203 -0.37 -5.98 -29.25
N SER A 204 -0.36 -6.94 -28.34
CA SER A 204 0.63 -7.06 -27.28
C SER A 204 1.97 -7.57 -27.84
N THR A 205 2.64 -6.73 -28.62
CA THR A 205 3.97 -7.00 -29.17
C THR A 205 5.06 -6.35 -28.32
N PRO A 206 6.30 -6.88 -28.30
CA PRO A 206 7.42 -6.23 -27.63
C PRO A 206 7.66 -4.80 -28.10
N GLY A 207 7.43 -4.50 -29.37
CA GLY A 207 7.57 -3.14 -29.93
C GLY A 207 6.57 -2.16 -29.34
N ASN A 208 5.29 -2.53 -29.30
CA ASN A 208 4.22 -1.71 -28.70
C ASN A 208 4.44 -1.55 -27.19
N GLY A 209 4.86 -2.59 -26.49
CA GLY A 209 5.22 -2.54 -25.07
C GLY A 209 6.39 -1.59 -24.81
N LEU A 210 7.43 -1.61 -25.65
CA LEU A 210 8.57 -0.70 -25.54
C LEU A 210 8.13 0.77 -25.69
N VAL A 211 7.31 1.08 -26.70
CA VAL A 211 6.78 2.44 -26.94
C VAL A 211 5.96 2.91 -25.74
N TYR A 212 5.04 2.08 -25.25
CA TYR A 212 4.24 2.38 -24.06
C TYR A 212 5.11 2.64 -22.82
N GLY A 213 6.06 1.75 -22.55
CA GLY A 213 6.99 1.88 -21.42
C GLY A 213 7.85 3.14 -21.52
N LEU A 214 8.30 3.55 -22.71
CA LEU A 214 9.03 4.80 -22.92
C LEU A 214 8.17 6.03 -22.64
N ILE A 215 6.91 6.03 -23.05
CA ILE A 215 5.97 7.12 -22.76
C ILE A 215 5.81 7.26 -21.23
N LEU A 216 5.58 6.14 -20.52
CA LEU A 216 5.51 6.15 -19.06
C LEU A 216 6.81 6.59 -18.41
N THR A 217 7.96 6.13 -18.91
CA THR A 217 9.28 6.56 -18.43
C THR A 217 9.45 8.08 -18.46
N ILE A 218 9.05 8.72 -19.54
CA ILE A 218 9.12 10.18 -19.67
C ILE A 218 8.16 10.85 -18.67
N ALA A 219 6.91 10.40 -18.62
CA ALA A 219 5.89 10.97 -17.73
C ALA A 219 6.28 10.83 -16.23
N VAL A 220 6.72 9.65 -15.82
CA VAL A 220 7.16 9.36 -14.45
C VAL A 220 8.47 10.10 -14.14
N GLY A 221 9.41 10.11 -15.08
CA GLY A 221 10.72 10.78 -14.94
C GLY A 221 10.59 12.26 -14.65
N ILE A 222 9.70 12.99 -15.35
CA ILE A 222 9.42 14.41 -15.11
C ILE A 222 9.01 14.65 -13.65
N VAL A 223 8.20 13.78 -13.08
CA VAL A 223 7.70 13.93 -11.70
C VAL A 223 8.76 13.56 -10.68
N ILE A 224 9.44 12.41 -10.85
CA ILE A 224 10.43 11.89 -9.89
C ILE A 224 11.67 12.78 -9.79
N ILE A 225 12.09 13.42 -10.89
CA ILE A 225 13.25 14.33 -10.89
C ILE A 225 13.02 15.47 -9.89
N GLY A 226 11.81 16.00 -9.78
CA GLY A 226 11.45 17.08 -8.86
C GLY A 226 11.42 16.70 -7.37
N GLY A 227 11.67 15.44 -7.02
CA GLY A 227 11.75 14.95 -5.65
C GLY A 227 10.39 14.88 -4.93
N VAL A 228 10.42 14.74 -3.60
CA VAL A 228 9.22 14.51 -2.77
C VAL A 228 8.15 15.60 -2.93
N ARG A 229 8.56 16.87 -3.09
CA ARG A 229 7.60 17.98 -3.27
C ARG A 229 6.82 17.86 -4.58
N SER A 230 7.50 17.51 -5.67
CA SER A 230 6.87 17.30 -6.98
C SER A 230 5.90 16.12 -6.91
N ILE A 231 6.36 14.99 -6.39
CA ILE A 231 5.56 13.77 -6.23
C ILE A 231 4.31 14.06 -5.40
N ALA A 232 4.46 14.69 -4.23
CA ALA A 232 3.36 15.02 -3.34
C ALA A 232 2.37 16.01 -3.98
N THR A 233 2.85 16.97 -4.76
CA THR A 233 1.99 17.93 -5.49
C THR A 233 1.18 17.24 -6.58
N VAL A 234 1.79 16.33 -7.32
CA VAL A 234 1.10 15.55 -8.37
C VAL A 234 0.11 14.58 -7.72
N ALA A 235 0.52 13.84 -6.69
CA ALA A 235 -0.35 12.91 -5.95
C ALA A 235 -1.58 13.61 -5.34
N ALA A 236 -1.40 14.79 -4.74
CA ALA A 236 -2.49 15.57 -4.15
C ALA A 236 -3.57 16.01 -5.15
N ARG A 237 -3.23 16.10 -6.43
CA ARG A 237 -4.20 16.39 -7.51
C ARG A 237 -4.75 15.13 -8.14
N LEU A 238 -3.88 14.14 -8.33
CA LEU A 238 -4.19 12.93 -9.07
C LEU A 238 -5.11 12.00 -8.26
N VAL A 239 -4.83 11.79 -6.97
CA VAL A 239 -5.59 10.87 -6.12
C VAL A 239 -7.08 11.22 -6.03
N PRO A 240 -7.49 12.48 -5.77
CA PRO A 240 -8.91 12.81 -5.79
C PRO A 240 -9.56 12.58 -7.16
N VAL A 241 -8.86 12.89 -8.26
CA VAL A 241 -9.39 12.70 -9.63
C VAL A 241 -9.57 11.22 -9.95
N MET A 242 -8.55 10.39 -9.67
CA MET A 242 -8.63 8.96 -9.96
C MET A 242 -9.69 8.25 -9.11
N CYS A 243 -9.81 8.64 -7.83
CA CYS A 243 -10.89 8.14 -6.96
C CYS A 243 -12.27 8.56 -7.47
N PHE A 244 -12.42 9.82 -7.89
CA PHE A 244 -13.68 10.32 -8.44
C PHE A 244 -14.08 9.58 -9.72
N VAL A 245 -13.15 9.36 -10.65
CA VAL A 245 -13.43 8.62 -11.89
C VAL A 245 -13.85 7.18 -11.58
N TYR A 246 -13.11 6.50 -10.70
CA TYR A 246 -13.39 5.11 -10.37
C TYR A 246 -14.68 4.93 -9.56
N LEU A 247 -14.83 5.66 -8.46
CA LEU A 247 -16.01 5.58 -7.59
C LEU A 247 -17.26 6.13 -8.28
N GLY A 248 -17.10 7.17 -9.10
CA GLY A 248 -18.19 7.71 -9.93
C GLY A 248 -18.68 6.71 -10.97
N GLY A 249 -17.74 6.05 -11.67
CA GLY A 249 -18.09 4.95 -12.58
C GLY A 249 -18.79 3.80 -11.85
N GLY A 250 -18.25 3.39 -10.70
CA GLY A 250 -18.88 2.38 -9.85
C GLY A 250 -20.29 2.76 -9.38
N ALA A 251 -20.48 4.01 -8.97
CA ALA A 251 -21.78 4.51 -8.54
C ALA A 251 -22.83 4.45 -9.66
N VAL A 252 -22.44 4.70 -10.92
CA VAL A 252 -23.32 4.54 -12.08
C VAL A 252 -23.76 3.08 -12.23
N ILE A 253 -22.86 2.12 -12.11
CA ILE A 253 -23.18 0.69 -12.19
C ILE A 253 -24.13 0.29 -11.06
N LEU A 254 -23.84 0.72 -9.83
CA LEU A 254 -24.72 0.43 -8.68
C LEU A 254 -26.10 1.08 -8.84
N ALA A 255 -26.18 2.30 -9.34
CA ALA A 255 -27.45 2.97 -9.61
C ALA A 255 -28.27 2.24 -10.69
N ALA A 256 -27.61 1.76 -11.75
CA ALA A 256 -28.26 0.96 -12.80
C ALA A 256 -28.79 -0.39 -12.28
N ASN A 257 -28.22 -0.91 -11.20
CA ASN A 257 -28.56 -2.19 -10.58
C ASN A 257 -29.07 -2.04 -9.13
N ALA A 258 -29.67 -0.89 -8.79
CA ALA A 258 -30.03 -0.54 -7.42
C ALA A 258 -30.86 -1.60 -6.71
N GLY A 259 -31.82 -2.25 -7.42
CA GLY A 259 -32.66 -3.33 -6.88
C GLY A 259 -31.89 -4.59 -6.48
N ALA A 260 -30.70 -4.83 -7.05
CA ALA A 260 -29.85 -5.99 -6.74
C ALA A 260 -28.87 -5.75 -5.59
N ILE A 261 -28.66 -4.50 -5.14
CA ILE A 261 -27.72 -4.16 -4.09
C ILE A 261 -27.98 -4.91 -2.77
N PRO A 262 -29.21 -4.97 -2.22
CA PRO A 262 -29.45 -5.74 -1.00
C PRO A 262 -29.10 -7.23 -1.14
N GLY A 263 -29.41 -7.82 -2.31
CA GLY A 263 -29.06 -9.19 -2.62
C GLY A 263 -27.55 -9.42 -2.71
N ALA A 264 -26.81 -8.48 -3.29
CA ALA A 264 -25.35 -8.54 -3.35
C ALA A 264 -24.71 -8.50 -1.96
N PHE A 265 -25.18 -7.63 -1.07
CA PHE A 265 -24.74 -7.63 0.33
C PHE A 265 -25.05 -8.95 1.03
N ALA A 266 -26.26 -9.47 0.86
CA ALA A 266 -26.63 -10.77 1.43
C ALA A 266 -25.73 -11.89 0.90
N THR A 267 -25.43 -11.90 -0.40
CA THR A 267 -24.50 -12.87 -1.01
C THR A 267 -23.10 -12.77 -0.44
N ILE A 268 -22.55 -11.55 -0.32
CA ILE A 268 -21.22 -11.32 0.25
C ILE A 268 -21.15 -11.82 1.71
N VAL A 269 -22.15 -11.47 2.53
CA VAL A 269 -22.16 -11.86 3.94
C VAL A 269 -22.40 -13.36 4.10
N SER A 270 -23.39 -13.94 3.41
CA SER A 270 -23.68 -15.38 3.51
C SER A 270 -22.51 -16.24 3.01
N ALA A 271 -21.87 -15.86 1.91
CA ALA A 271 -20.72 -16.57 1.37
C ALA A 271 -19.50 -16.51 2.31
N ALA A 272 -19.35 -15.44 3.11
CA ALA A 272 -18.24 -15.34 4.07
C ALA A 272 -18.31 -16.38 5.20
N PHE A 273 -19.51 -16.89 5.49
CA PHE A 273 -19.76 -17.87 6.56
C PHE A 273 -20.28 -19.21 6.04
N SER A 274 -20.27 -19.43 4.73
CA SER A 274 -20.69 -20.71 4.14
C SER A 274 -19.54 -21.73 4.17
N PRO A 275 -19.76 -22.94 4.70
CA PRO A 275 -18.77 -24.00 4.68
C PRO A 275 -18.42 -24.48 3.27
N ASP A 276 -19.33 -24.33 2.32
CA ASP A 276 -19.23 -24.86 0.97
C ASP A 276 -18.82 -23.80 -0.08
N ALA A 277 -18.56 -22.55 0.36
CA ALA A 277 -18.36 -21.42 -0.56
C ALA A 277 -17.15 -21.56 -1.48
N VAL A 278 -16.06 -22.19 -1.01
CA VAL A 278 -14.79 -22.41 -1.75
C VAL A 278 -13.98 -23.55 -1.12
N ALA A 279 -12.92 -24.00 -1.79
CA ALA A 279 -11.97 -24.93 -1.19
C ALA A 279 -11.39 -24.34 0.10
N GLY A 280 -11.63 -25.00 1.24
CA GLY A 280 -11.27 -24.51 2.57
C GLY A 280 -12.40 -23.79 3.33
N GLY A 281 -13.59 -23.66 2.76
CA GLY A 281 -14.78 -23.11 3.41
C GLY A 281 -14.57 -21.67 3.94
N ILE A 282 -15.10 -21.37 5.12
CA ILE A 282 -14.98 -20.05 5.78
C ILE A 282 -13.51 -19.60 5.90
N LEU A 283 -12.61 -20.52 6.28
CA LEU A 283 -11.20 -20.21 6.47
C LEU A 283 -10.49 -19.94 5.15
N GLY A 284 -10.83 -20.65 4.08
CA GLY A 284 -10.31 -20.38 2.73
C GLY A 284 -10.68 -18.97 2.25
N SER A 285 -11.96 -18.60 2.40
CA SER A 285 -12.46 -17.26 2.08
C SER A 285 -11.77 -16.17 2.92
N PHE A 286 -11.57 -16.42 4.23
CA PHE A 286 -10.85 -15.52 5.15
C PHE A 286 -9.39 -15.32 4.72
N VAL A 287 -8.64 -16.40 4.45
CA VAL A 287 -7.21 -16.34 4.06
C VAL A 287 -7.03 -15.56 2.76
N VAL A 288 -7.87 -15.83 1.76
CA VAL A 288 -7.84 -15.11 0.48
C VAL A 288 -8.16 -13.63 0.70
N GLY A 289 -9.23 -13.33 1.45
CA GLY A 289 -9.63 -11.95 1.77
C GLY A 289 -8.54 -11.21 2.53
N MET A 290 -7.94 -11.83 3.54
CA MET A 290 -6.83 -11.27 4.32
C MET A 290 -5.62 -10.93 3.44
N ARG A 291 -5.17 -11.90 2.64
CA ARG A 291 -4.02 -11.72 1.74
C ARG A 291 -4.24 -10.53 0.80
N ARG A 292 -5.43 -10.43 0.21
CA ARG A 292 -5.76 -9.36 -0.73
C ARG A 292 -5.96 -8.00 -0.04
N ALA A 293 -6.49 -7.98 1.18
CA ALA A 293 -6.58 -6.76 1.97
C ALA A 293 -5.19 -6.19 2.29
N VAL A 294 -4.23 -7.04 2.67
CA VAL A 294 -2.83 -6.61 2.93
C VAL A 294 -2.18 -6.05 1.68
N PHE A 295 -2.37 -6.68 0.53
CA PHE A 295 -1.86 -6.16 -0.74
C PHE A 295 -2.47 -4.81 -1.11
N SER A 296 -3.74 -4.57 -0.77
CA SER A 296 -4.40 -3.30 -1.00
C SER A 296 -3.87 -2.20 -0.07
N CYS A 297 -4.00 -2.39 1.24
CA CYS A 297 -3.71 -1.32 2.21
C CYS A 297 -2.23 -1.24 2.64
N GLU A 298 -1.40 -2.23 2.30
CA GLU A 298 0.02 -2.31 2.68
C GLU A 298 0.29 -2.20 4.20
N ALA A 299 -0.73 -2.42 5.06
CA ALA A 299 -0.55 -2.36 6.49
C ALA A 299 0.32 -3.53 6.97
N GLY A 300 1.30 -3.24 7.80
CA GLY A 300 2.32 -4.20 8.24
C GLY A 300 3.55 -4.25 7.33
N VAL A 301 3.45 -3.72 6.11
CA VAL A 301 4.57 -3.60 5.17
C VAL A 301 5.44 -2.39 5.48
N GLY A 302 4.82 -1.29 5.94
CA GLY A 302 5.53 -0.08 6.37
C GLY A 302 5.84 0.94 5.26
N THR A 303 5.47 0.70 4.03
CA THR A 303 5.76 1.57 2.87
C THR A 303 5.21 2.97 3.02
N ALA A 304 3.96 3.11 3.48
CA ALA A 304 3.31 4.40 3.70
C ALA A 304 4.07 5.30 4.72
N VAL A 305 4.80 4.69 5.66
CA VAL A 305 5.65 5.42 6.60
C VAL A 305 6.64 6.33 5.89
N ILE A 306 7.12 5.92 4.71
CA ILE A 306 8.07 6.71 3.91
C ILE A 306 7.41 8.02 3.44
N ALA A 307 6.17 7.93 2.93
CA ALA A 307 5.42 9.11 2.50
C ALA A 307 5.04 10.02 3.68
N HIS A 308 4.45 9.44 4.72
CA HIS A 308 3.99 10.18 5.90
C HIS A 308 5.13 10.82 6.69
N SER A 309 6.33 10.23 6.68
CA SER A 309 7.50 10.84 7.33
C SER A 309 7.82 12.25 6.83
N ALA A 310 7.44 12.59 5.60
CA ALA A 310 7.64 13.91 5.03
C ALA A 310 6.63 14.97 5.52
N ALA A 311 5.57 14.58 6.23
CA ALA A 311 4.51 15.49 6.69
C ALA A 311 5.02 16.51 7.71
N LYS A 312 4.52 17.74 7.59
CA LYS A 312 4.74 18.82 8.56
C LYS A 312 3.89 18.56 9.79
N THR A 313 4.51 18.25 10.92
CA THR A 313 3.84 18.11 12.21
C THR A 313 4.83 18.13 13.37
N HIS A 314 4.42 18.69 14.51
CA HIS A 314 5.11 18.57 15.79
C HIS A 314 4.73 17.30 16.57
N HIS A 315 3.57 16.71 16.26
CA HIS A 315 3.02 15.56 16.97
C HIS A 315 3.03 14.30 16.08
N PRO A 316 3.92 13.33 16.31
CA PRO A 316 3.97 12.08 15.53
C PRO A 316 2.62 11.38 15.44
N ALA A 317 1.88 11.29 16.53
CA ALA A 317 0.57 10.62 16.57
C ALA A 317 -0.51 11.34 15.74
N SER A 318 -0.37 12.65 15.46
CA SER A 318 -1.31 13.35 14.58
C SER A 318 -1.30 12.75 13.19
N GLU A 319 -0.11 12.45 12.66
CA GLU A 319 0.03 11.81 11.36
C GLU A 319 -0.40 10.34 11.40
N GLY A 320 -0.24 9.67 12.55
CA GLY A 320 -0.84 8.35 12.77
C GLY A 320 -2.37 8.36 12.65
N MET A 321 -3.05 9.44 13.11
CA MET A 321 -4.50 9.59 12.92
C MET A 321 -4.86 9.86 11.45
N VAL A 322 -4.03 10.60 10.71
CA VAL A 322 -4.20 10.78 9.26
C VAL A 322 -4.07 9.43 8.54
N ALA A 323 -3.11 8.60 8.92
CA ALA A 323 -2.88 7.30 8.31
C ALA A 323 -4.02 6.29 8.52
N LEU A 324 -4.90 6.47 9.52
CA LEU A 324 -6.14 5.68 9.65
C LEU A 324 -7.04 5.80 8.41
N ILE A 325 -6.96 6.94 7.70
CA ILE A 325 -7.80 7.21 6.53
C ILE A 325 -7.39 6.34 5.33
N GLU A 326 -6.14 5.90 5.25
CA GLU A 326 -5.66 5.09 4.12
C GLU A 326 -6.45 3.79 3.96
N PRO A 327 -6.44 2.83 4.93
CA PRO A 327 -7.20 1.59 4.78
C PRO A 327 -8.71 1.83 4.70
N LEU A 328 -9.22 2.92 5.31
CA LEU A 328 -10.62 3.32 5.19
C LEU A 328 -10.98 3.63 3.74
N LEU A 329 -10.20 4.48 3.06
CA LEU A 329 -10.46 4.84 1.67
C LEU A 329 -10.13 3.70 0.71
N ASP A 330 -8.94 3.15 0.86
CA ASP A 330 -8.38 2.14 -0.03
C ASP A 330 -9.16 0.82 0.04
N THR A 331 -9.18 0.19 1.21
CA THR A 331 -9.70 -1.17 1.36
C THR A 331 -11.19 -1.18 1.72
N MET A 332 -11.63 -0.35 2.66
CA MET A 332 -13.04 -0.38 3.07
C MET A 332 -13.98 0.30 2.07
N ILE A 333 -13.56 1.34 1.35
CA ILE A 333 -14.40 2.04 0.38
C ILE A 333 -14.15 1.53 -1.04
N VAL A 334 -12.91 1.65 -1.56
CA VAL A 334 -12.62 1.35 -2.97
C VAL A 334 -12.75 -0.15 -3.25
N CYS A 335 -12.17 -1.03 -2.41
CA CYS A 335 -12.31 -2.48 -2.64
C CYS A 335 -13.74 -2.98 -2.43
N THR A 336 -14.50 -2.41 -1.48
CA THR A 336 -15.91 -2.74 -1.31
C THR A 336 -16.75 -2.30 -2.50
N MET A 337 -16.48 -1.12 -3.08
CA MET A 337 -17.10 -0.68 -4.32
C MET A 337 -16.84 -1.69 -5.45
N THR A 338 -15.59 -2.11 -5.64
CA THR A 338 -15.22 -3.12 -6.64
C THR A 338 -15.97 -4.44 -6.42
N ALA A 339 -16.02 -4.92 -5.18
CA ALA A 339 -16.72 -6.15 -4.84
C ALA A 339 -18.23 -6.06 -5.12
N LEU A 340 -18.85 -4.95 -4.73
CA LEU A 340 -20.27 -4.72 -4.98
C LEU A 340 -20.57 -4.67 -6.48
N ILE A 341 -19.77 -3.98 -7.28
CA ILE A 341 -19.91 -3.91 -8.74
C ILE A 341 -19.87 -5.32 -9.34
N ILE A 342 -18.89 -6.13 -8.96
CA ILE A 342 -18.73 -7.50 -9.46
C ILE A 342 -19.91 -8.40 -9.05
N VAL A 343 -20.34 -8.32 -7.78
CA VAL A 343 -21.40 -9.20 -7.28
C VAL A 343 -22.78 -8.77 -7.78
N VAL A 344 -23.07 -7.46 -7.84
CA VAL A 344 -24.37 -6.95 -8.30
C VAL A 344 -24.61 -7.24 -9.78
N THR A 345 -23.57 -7.27 -10.58
CA THR A 345 -23.65 -7.59 -12.03
C THR A 345 -23.63 -9.09 -12.33
N GLY A 346 -23.25 -9.93 -11.36
CA GLY A 346 -23.21 -11.38 -11.50
C GLY A 346 -22.04 -11.94 -12.30
N VAL A 347 -21.16 -11.09 -12.83
CA VAL A 347 -20.04 -11.48 -13.71
C VAL A 347 -19.00 -12.42 -13.06
N TYR A 348 -19.02 -12.55 -11.74
CA TYR A 348 -18.12 -13.48 -11.04
C TYR A 348 -18.45 -14.96 -11.35
N ASN A 349 -19.61 -15.24 -11.96
CA ASN A 349 -19.99 -16.58 -12.42
C ASN A 349 -19.51 -16.89 -13.86
N ASP A 350 -18.97 -15.91 -14.58
CA ASP A 350 -18.64 -16.03 -16.01
C ASP A 350 -17.22 -16.57 -16.27
N GLY A 351 -16.50 -16.95 -15.21
CA GLY A 351 -15.17 -17.58 -15.31
C GLY A 351 -13.99 -16.61 -15.46
N TYR A 352 -14.20 -15.31 -15.30
CA TYR A 352 -13.14 -14.32 -15.23
C TYR A 352 -12.32 -14.46 -13.93
N THR A 353 -11.01 -14.20 -13.97
CA THR A 353 -10.12 -14.44 -12.82
C THR A 353 -9.36 -13.23 -12.31
N ASP A 354 -9.39 -12.08 -13.03
CA ASP A 354 -8.54 -10.91 -12.77
C ASP A 354 -9.27 -9.60 -13.10
N ILE A 355 -8.53 -8.58 -13.51
CA ILE A 355 -9.06 -7.26 -13.91
C ILE A 355 -10.13 -7.37 -15.03
N ALA A 356 -10.11 -8.44 -15.82
CA ALA A 356 -11.12 -8.68 -16.85
C ALA A 356 -12.51 -8.86 -16.24
N MET A 357 -12.62 -9.44 -15.04
CA MET A 357 -13.89 -9.51 -14.29
C MET A 357 -14.46 -8.12 -13.99
N THR A 358 -13.65 -7.21 -13.50
CA THR A 358 -14.07 -5.82 -13.23
C THR A 358 -14.40 -5.09 -14.52
N SER A 359 -13.62 -5.32 -15.60
CA SER A 359 -13.89 -4.74 -16.92
C SER A 359 -15.23 -5.24 -17.50
N ALA A 360 -15.52 -6.54 -17.37
CA ALA A 360 -16.81 -7.11 -17.77
C ALA A 360 -17.97 -6.48 -16.98
N ALA A 361 -17.82 -6.28 -15.66
CA ALA A 361 -18.80 -5.60 -14.82
C ALA A 361 -19.09 -4.17 -15.31
N PHE A 362 -18.07 -3.41 -15.70
CA PHE A 362 -18.25 -2.08 -16.30
C PHE A 362 -18.98 -2.17 -17.65
N GLY A 363 -18.70 -3.19 -18.45
CA GLY A 363 -19.34 -3.45 -19.73
C GLY A 363 -20.86 -3.74 -19.66
N THR A 364 -21.39 -4.08 -18.48
CA THR A 364 -22.83 -4.37 -18.32
C THR A 364 -23.72 -3.13 -18.47
N VAL A 365 -23.19 -1.93 -18.26
CA VAL A 365 -23.95 -0.66 -18.42
C VAL A 365 -24.06 -0.26 -19.87
N THR A 366 -22.92 -0.10 -20.54
CA THR A 366 -22.83 0.18 -21.97
C THR A 366 -21.49 -0.33 -22.53
N ALA A 367 -21.45 -0.62 -23.84
CA ALA A 367 -20.25 -1.16 -24.49
C ALA A 367 -18.99 -0.27 -24.39
N TRP A 368 -19.16 1.04 -24.21
CA TRP A 368 -18.01 1.96 -24.07
C TRP A 368 -17.55 2.18 -22.61
N PHE A 369 -18.35 1.74 -21.62
CA PHE A 369 -18.09 2.04 -20.21
C PHE A 369 -16.78 1.43 -19.67
N PRO A 370 -16.24 0.29 -20.18
CA PRO A 370 -14.90 -0.18 -19.83
C PRO A 370 -13.77 0.81 -20.11
N TYR A 371 -13.95 1.79 -20.99
CA TYR A 371 -12.96 2.86 -21.19
C TYR A 371 -12.79 3.75 -19.95
N VAL A 372 -13.85 3.97 -19.17
CA VAL A 372 -13.80 4.68 -17.89
C VAL A 372 -12.89 3.94 -16.91
N LEU A 373 -13.03 2.62 -16.82
CA LEU A 373 -12.15 1.78 -16.02
C LEU A 373 -10.69 1.89 -16.49
N SER A 374 -10.45 1.92 -17.79
CA SER A 374 -9.09 2.02 -18.32
C SER A 374 -8.42 3.34 -18.02
N VAL A 375 -9.15 4.44 -18.10
CA VAL A 375 -8.64 5.74 -17.64
C VAL A 375 -8.25 5.67 -16.18
N ALA A 376 -9.11 5.08 -15.32
CA ALA A 376 -8.81 4.90 -13.91
C ALA A 376 -7.55 4.03 -13.72
N VAL A 377 -7.43 2.90 -14.43
CA VAL A 377 -6.27 1.99 -14.37
C VAL A 377 -4.96 2.69 -14.75
N LEU A 378 -4.98 3.49 -15.83
CA LEU A 378 -3.79 4.25 -16.26
C LEU A 378 -3.39 5.30 -15.22
N LEU A 379 -4.36 6.01 -14.63
CA LEU A 379 -4.11 6.98 -13.56
C LEU A 379 -3.56 6.30 -12.31
N PHE A 380 -4.11 5.14 -11.92
CA PHE A 380 -3.64 4.34 -10.80
C PHE A 380 -2.22 3.82 -11.02
N ALA A 381 -1.93 3.25 -12.19
CA ALA A 381 -0.59 2.77 -12.51
C ALA A 381 0.44 3.89 -12.45
N PHE A 382 0.15 5.04 -13.07
CA PHE A 382 1.02 6.21 -13.05
C PHE A 382 1.24 6.72 -11.62
N SER A 383 0.16 6.83 -10.82
CA SER A 383 0.25 7.29 -9.43
C SER A 383 1.10 6.35 -8.57
N THR A 384 0.93 5.05 -8.73
CA THR A 384 1.72 4.03 -8.01
C THR A 384 3.19 4.10 -8.40
N LEU A 385 3.50 4.24 -9.69
CA LEU A 385 4.88 4.37 -10.18
C LEU A 385 5.62 5.56 -9.56
N ILE A 386 4.99 6.73 -9.44
CA ILE A 386 5.66 7.90 -8.85
C ILE A 386 5.89 7.74 -7.35
N SER A 387 4.94 7.15 -6.60
CA SER A 387 5.07 6.93 -5.16
C SER A 387 6.07 5.83 -4.82
N TRP A 388 6.00 4.70 -5.51
CA TRP A 388 6.97 3.61 -5.31
C TRP A 388 8.39 3.98 -5.77
N GLY A 389 8.51 4.84 -6.79
CA GLY A 389 9.79 5.45 -7.16
C GLY A 389 10.39 6.27 -6.01
N TYR A 390 9.57 6.99 -5.24
CA TYR A 390 10.01 7.69 -4.04
C TYR A 390 10.38 6.73 -2.91
N TYR A 391 9.59 5.67 -2.69
CA TYR A 391 9.89 4.66 -1.66
C TYR A 391 11.22 3.96 -1.94
N GLY A 392 11.45 3.55 -3.18
CA GLY A 392 12.72 2.98 -3.61
C GLY A 392 13.89 3.95 -3.47
N LEU A 393 13.69 5.24 -3.78
CA LEU A 393 14.72 6.27 -3.61
C LEU A 393 15.15 6.42 -2.14
N GLN A 394 14.21 6.40 -1.20
CA GLN A 394 14.51 6.47 0.23
C GLN A 394 15.25 5.22 0.73
N ALA A 395 14.84 4.04 0.27
CA ALA A 395 15.53 2.79 0.57
C ALA A 395 16.95 2.75 -0.02
N TRP A 396 17.12 3.20 -1.27
CA TRP A 396 18.42 3.35 -1.92
C TRP A 396 19.31 4.31 -1.17
N GLY A 397 18.79 5.49 -0.79
CA GLY A 397 19.54 6.49 -0.03
C GLY A 397 20.01 5.98 1.33
N TYR A 398 19.21 5.14 2.01
CA TYR A 398 19.60 4.50 3.26
C TYR A 398 20.77 3.53 3.08
N LEU A 399 20.81 2.76 1.99
CA LEU A 399 21.85 1.75 1.71
C LEU A 399 23.14 2.36 1.11
N PHE A 400 22.98 3.29 0.16
CA PHE A 400 24.08 3.78 -0.69
C PHE A 400 24.40 5.26 -0.47
N GLY A 401 23.66 5.93 0.44
CA GLY A 401 23.85 7.34 0.76
C GLY A 401 23.01 8.28 -0.12
N HIS A 402 22.78 9.49 0.40
CA HIS A 402 21.95 10.54 -0.18
C HIS A 402 22.75 11.58 -0.98
N SER A 403 23.78 11.16 -1.69
CA SER A 403 24.49 12.07 -2.59
C SER A 403 23.64 12.32 -3.85
N ARG A 404 23.76 13.53 -4.43
CA ARG A 404 23.06 13.90 -5.67
C ARG A 404 23.29 12.89 -6.80
N THR A 405 24.52 12.39 -6.92
CA THR A 405 24.89 11.40 -7.93
C THR A 405 24.23 10.05 -7.67
N SER A 406 24.21 9.60 -6.40
CA SER A 406 23.58 8.35 -5.98
C SER A 406 22.07 8.37 -6.26
N GLU A 407 21.41 9.47 -5.90
CA GLU A 407 19.96 9.64 -6.17
C GLU A 407 19.64 9.69 -7.65
N LEU A 408 20.46 10.39 -8.45
CA LEU A 408 20.28 10.43 -9.90
C LEU A 408 20.48 9.05 -10.53
N ALA A 409 21.46 8.28 -10.07
CA ALA A 409 21.69 6.91 -10.52
C ALA A 409 20.47 6.03 -10.27
N PHE A 410 19.86 6.11 -9.08
CA PHE A 410 18.61 5.38 -8.80
C PHE A 410 17.47 5.83 -9.70
N LYS A 411 17.24 7.14 -9.86
CA LYS A 411 16.16 7.68 -10.70
C LYS A 411 16.28 7.21 -12.15
N LEU A 412 17.50 7.23 -12.69
CA LEU A 412 17.75 6.71 -14.04
C LEU A 412 17.52 5.20 -14.12
N PHE A 413 18.04 4.43 -13.16
CA PHE A 413 17.82 2.99 -13.07
C PHE A 413 16.31 2.66 -13.02
N TYR A 414 15.56 3.33 -12.15
CA TYR A 414 14.13 3.13 -12.00
C TYR A 414 13.36 3.44 -13.30
N CYS A 415 13.69 4.54 -13.95
CA CYS A 415 13.08 4.93 -15.22
C CYS A 415 13.39 3.94 -16.35
N LEU A 416 14.65 3.49 -16.45
CA LEU A 416 15.08 2.53 -17.48
C LEU A 416 14.48 1.13 -17.33
N LEU A 417 14.01 0.77 -16.13
CA LEU A 417 13.33 -0.52 -15.91
C LEU A 417 11.86 -0.52 -16.41
N GLN A 418 11.22 0.62 -16.58
CA GLN A 418 9.80 0.68 -16.95
C GLN A 418 9.51 0.04 -18.32
N PRO A 419 10.26 0.32 -19.40
CA PRO A 419 10.03 -0.33 -20.68
C PRO A 419 10.12 -1.86 -20.61
N LEU A 420 10.98 -2.38 -19.73
CA LEU A 420 11.11 -3.83 -19.53
C LEU A 420 9.83 -4.42 -18.93
N GLY A 421 9.15 -3.71 -18.03
CA GLY A 421 7.87 -4.14 -17.44
C GLY A 421 6.80 -4.40 -18.50
N ALA A 422 6.72 -3.59 -19.54
CA ALA A 422 5.75 -3.77 -20.64
C ALA A 422 6.08 -4.94 -21.57
N VAL A 423 7.35 -5.35 -21.64
CA VAL A 423 7.82 -6.39 -22.55
C VAL A 423 7.91 -7.77 -21.89
N LEU A 424 8.22 -7.81 -20.58
CA LEU A 424 8.41 -9.06 -19.85
C LEU A 424 7.06 -9.73 -19.55
N SER A 425 7.06 -11.07 -19.67
CA SER A 425 5.94 -11.88 -19.19
C SER A 425 5.87 -11.79 -17.65
N PRO A 426 4.68 -11.60 -17.04
CA PRO A 426 4.55 -11.37 -15.61
C PRO A 426 5.11 -12.51 -14.73
N GLY A 427 4.77 -13.71 -14.95
CA GLY A 427 5.24 -14.96 -14.33
C GLY A 427 6.18 -14.80 -13.12
N LYS A 428 7.40 -15.32 -13.25
CA LYS A 428 8.42 -15.31 -12.19
C LYS A 428 8.83 -13.94 -11.67
N VAL A 429 8.66 -12.86 -12.46
CA VAL A 429 8.95 -11.51 -12.03
C VAL A 429 7.94 -11.05 -10.97
N VAL A 430 6.67 -11.39 -11.15
CA VAL A 430 5.62 -11.12 -10.16
C VAL A 430 5.90 -11.89 -8.88
N ASP A 431 6.21 -13.19 -8.98
CA ASP A 431 6.52 -14.03 -7.81
C ASP A 431 7.70 -13.45 -6.98
N LEU A 432 8.72 -12.93 -7.67
CA LEU A 432 9.87 -12.30 -7.03
C LEU A 432 9.49 -11.01 -6.31
N ILE A 433 8.77 -10.11 -6.99
CA ILE A 433 8.38 -8.81 -6.44
C ILE A 433 7.43 -9.00 -5.26
N ASP A 434 6.44 -9.89 -5.38
CA ASP A 434 5.52 -10.24 -4.30
C ASP A 434 6.28 -10.81 -3.10
N SER A 435 7.26 -11.69 -3.33
CA SER A 435 8.08 -12.24 -2.26
C SER A 435 8.89 -11.14 -1.54
N LEU A 436 9.51 -10.23 -2.29
CA LEU A 436 10.28 -9.13 -1.71
C LEU A 436 9.38 -8.14 -0.96
N PHE A 437 8.18 -7.89 -1.47
CA PHE A 437 7.16 -7.07 -0.81
C PHE A 437 6.77 -7.67 0.55
N PHE A 438 6.45 -8.97 0.62
CA PHE A 438 6.09 -9.60 1.89
C PHE A 438 7.29 -9.79 2.84
N LEU A 439 8.50 -9.87 2.33
CA LEU A 439 9.69 -9.90 3.18
C LEU A 439 9.94 -8.59 3.95
N MET A 440 9.42 -7.45 3.48
CA MET A 440 9.42 -6.20 4.25
C MET A 440 8.63 -6.30 5.54
N VAL A 441 7.59 -7.14 5.58
CA VAL A 441 6.73 -7.33 6.75
C VAL A 441 7.53 -7.83 7.95
N LEU A 442 8.47 -8.76 7.74
CA LEU A 442 9.20 -9.39 8.83
C LEU A 442 9.97 -8.39 9.70
N PRO A 443 10.93 -7.60 9.16
CA PRO A 443 11.65 -6.62 9.97
C PRO A 443 10.74 -5.54 10.54
N ASN A 444 9.68 -5.14 9.81
CA ASN A 444 8.76 -4.11 10.25
C ASN A 444 7.92 -4.56 11.45
N LEU A 445 7.32 -5.76 11.41
CA LEU A 445 6.55 -6.31 12.54
C LEU A 445 7.42 -6.55 13.78
N ILE A 446 8.66 -6.99 13.62
CA ILE A 446 9.61 -7.11 14.75
C ILE A 446 9.82 -5.73 15.40
N GLY A 447 10.05 -4.71 14.60
CA GLY A 447 10.21 -3.33 15.09
C GLY A 447 8.97 -2.82 15.82
N LEU A 448 7.80 -3.02 15.22
CA LEU A 448 6.50 -2.65 15.81
C LEU A 448 6.26 -3.34 17.15
N ALA A 449 6.51 -4.64 17.25
CA ALA A 449 6.34 -5.40 18.48
C ALA A 449 7.26 -4.88 19.59
N LEU A 450 8.54 -4.63 19.29
CA LEU A 450 9.52 -4.12 20.24
C LEU A 450 9.24 -2.67 20.66
N LEU A 451 8.62 -1.87 19.79
CA LEU A 451 8.29 -0.46 20.02
C LEU A 451 6.80 -0.23 20.36
N ALA A 452 6.05 -1.30 20.69
CA ALA A 452 4.63 -1.21 20.99
C ALA A 452 4.30 -0.30 22.20
N VAL A 453 5.18 -0.26 23.23
CA VAL A 453 4.99 0.60 24.40
C VAL A 453 5.22 2.09 24.07
N PRO A 454 6.33 2.49 23.41
CA PRO A 454 6.51 3.87 22.96
C PRO A 454 5.34 4.39 22.12
N VAL A 455 4.88 3.64 21.13
CA VAL A 455 3.79 4.09 20.25
C VAL A 455 2.48 4.27 21.00
N ARG A 456 2.17 3.37 21.96
CA ARG A 456 0.96 3.54 22.78
C ARG A 456 1.01 4.80 23.62
N ARG A 457 2.16 5.11 24.23
CA ARG A 457 2.34 6.34 25.04
C ARG A 457 2.11 7.57 24.19
N GLU A 458 2.70 7.63 22.98
CA GLU A 458 2.55 8.76 22.06
C GLU A 458 1.10 8.92 21.61
N VAL A 459 0.44 7.85 21.14
CA VAL A 459 -0.95 7.90 20.68
C VAL A 459 -1.91 8.25 21.81
N SER A 460 -1.76 7.64 22.99
CA SER A 460 -2.66 7.93 24.12
C SER A 460 -2.46 9.35 24.68
N GLY A 461 -1.22 9.83 24.74
CA GLY A 461 -0.90 11.21 25.12
C GLY A 461 -1.53 12.22 24.17
N PHE A 462 -1.36 12.00 22.85
CA PHE A 462 -1.97 12.83 21.82
C PHE A 462 -3.49 12.86 21.93
N LEU A 463 -4.16 11.71 22.03
CA LEU A 463 -5.62 11.66 22.17
C LEU A 463 -6.13 12.32 23.45
N ALA A 464 -5.39 12.21 24.56
CA ALA A 464 -5.71 12.91 25.81
C ALA A 464 -5.61 14.42 25.64
N SER A 465 -4.56 14.92 24.97
CA SER A 465 -4.37 16.36 24.73
C SER A 465 -5.41 16.92 23.75
N VAL A 466 -5.83 16.14 22.72
CA VAL A 466 -6.98 16.51 21.85
C VAL A 466 -8.25 16.66 22.66
N LYS A 467 -8.53 15.69 23.56
CA LYS A 467 -9.72 15.73 24.44
C LYS A 467 -9.69 16.92 25.39
N ALA A 468 -8.52 17.31 25.88
CA ALA A 468 -8.33 18.46 26.77
C ALA A 468 -8.34 19.81 26.02
N GLY A 469 -8.33 19.81 24.68
CA GLY A 469 -8.26 21.03 23.86
C GLY A 469 -6.90 21.75 23.90
N THR A 470 -5.86 21.07 24.38
CA THR A 470 -4.54 21.70 24.65
C THR A 470 -3.59 21.65 23.44
N ILE A 471 -3.81 20.78 22.48
CA ILE A 471 -2.93 20.63 21.29
C ILE A 471 -2.99 21.85 20.36
N TYR A 472 -4.08 22.58 20.38
CA TYR A 472 -4.39 23.63 19.40
C TYR A 472 -4.48 25.03 20.04
N GLY A 473 -4.14 25.13 21.32
CA GLY A 473 -3.99 26.43 22.03
C GLY A 473 -2.55 26.95 21.87
N LYS A 474 -2.39 28.21 21.53
CA LYS A 474 -1.12 28.95 21.69
C LYS A 474 -0.71 28.85 23.17
N GLY A 475 0.35 28.07 23.46
CA GLY A 475 0.95 28.03 24.80
C GLY A 475 1.05 26.63 25.41
N ILE A 476 1.86 25.76 24.80
CA ILE A 476 2.63 24.80 25.56
C ILE A 476 4.08 25.13 25.27
N ASP A 477 4.72 25.64 26.33
CA ASP A 477 6.13 25.99 26.31
C ASP A 477 6.96 24.77 25.91
N ASP A 478 7.94 25.02 25.07
CA ASP A 478 8.78 24.10 24.29
C ASP A 478 9.74 23.24 25.14
N GLU A 479 9.48 23.04 26.42
CA GLU A 479 10.44 22.36 27.33
C GLU A 479 10.42 20.83 27.28
N THR A 480 9.44 20.19 26.60
CA THR A 480 9.36 18.73 26.55
C THR A 480 9.61 18.12 25.17
N ALA A 481 9.79 18.94 24.13
CA ALA A 481 9.93 18.49 22.74
C ALA A 481 11.38 18.37 22.24
N GLN A 482 12.37 18.81 23.00
CA GLN A 482 13.77 18.57 22.64
C GLN A 482 14.25 17.20 23.16
N PRO A 483 14.78 16.32 22.30
CA PRO A 483 15.58 15.21 22.77
C PRO A 483 16.82 15.80 23.43
N ARG A 484 16.98 15.58 24.74
CA ARG A 484 18.25 15.88 25.42
C ARG A 484 19.35 15.15 24.67
N HIS A 485 20.19 15.91 24.02
CA HIS A 485 21.50 15.46 23.58
C HIS A 485 22.38 15.38 24.83
N ASP A 486 22.47 14.19 25.41
CA ASP A 486 23.55 13.76 26.29
C ASP A 486 24.07 12.42 25.76
#